data_0860deacd0a5f5d2b59b62818b094d49
#
_entry.id   0860deacd0a5f5d2b59b62818b094d49
#
_cell.length_a   1.000
_cell.length_b   1.000
_cell.length_c   1.000
_cell.angle_alpha   90.00
_cell.angle_beta   90.00
_cell.angle_gamma   90.00
#
_symmetry.space_group_name_H-M   'P 1'
#
loop_
_entity.id
_entity.type
_entity.pdbx_description
1 polymer ?
#
loop_
_entity_poly.entity_id
_entity_poly.type
_entity_poly.pdbx_seq_one_letter_code
_entity_poly.pdbx_strand_id
1 'polypeptide(L)'
;MNLVKYAGVSLIAMSASMGHAGGIEDSALSAGFMFEKGRSASVSVKTLSPSVKATMVGVGSVTSGSLVGSVTSTNIKAKMDVLDNMSVGISYYRQAGIKLDYQNNWSGPGTAANMPKVDLDVTALAVLLKYDFNDNISSLAGIKYGTASNATISIPASLVTAVATGKSVLSYIAGAAYEIPAIALRAELIYETSAAYSLPTVFDKFPADGSIFPGDTTGLVDASTPDYINLYVQSGIAEDTLLYASARQANWKKNQVSITHDFTKGNLNVSALGTPTDLSDFADTTSYEIGLGRKFGDTWSSSIAYNWEGGSGPSTTSMFTLSDGRQGISVGAKYSLNENTAINFGGNYTEFGKVSGSWTGVAPTPTADFSGNTATTLGLSISHSF
;
A
#
# COMPACT_ATOMS: atom_id res chain seq x y z
N MET A 1 26.86 -29.94 -21.60
CA MET A 1 25.61 -29.17 -21.62
C MET A 1 25.71 -28.21 -20.44
N ASN A 2 26.07 -26.96 -20.72
CA ASN A 2 26.36 -25.97 -19.67
C ASN A 2 25.07 -25.66 -18.94
N LEU A 3 25.01 -25.98 -17.65
CA LEU A 3 24.00 -25.52 -16.73
C LEU A 3 24.03 -24.00 -16.76
N VAL A 4 23.05 -23.40 -17.40
CA VAL A 4 22.86 -21.97 -17.43
C VAL A 4 22.66 -21.51 -15.98
N LYS A 5 23.63 -20.75 -15.47
CA LYS A 5 23.58 -20.20 -14.11
C LYS A 5 22.55 -19.05 -14.09
N TYR A 6 21.26 -19.37 -14.00
CA TYR A 6 20.19 -18.39 -13.74
C TYR A 6 20.19 -17.90 -12.27
N ALA A 7 21.20 -18.31 -11.49
CA ALA A 7 21.34 -17.88 -10.11
C ALA A 7 21.66 -16.39 -10.06
N GLY A 8 20.72 -15.57 -9.67
CA GLY A 8 20.98 -14.22 -9.20
C GLY A 8 20.27 -13.06 -9.88
N VAL A 9 19.27 -13.25 -10.71
CA VAL A 9 18.35 -12.15 -11.06
C VAL A 9 17.31 -12.01 -9.95
N SER A 10 17.74 -11.53 -8.79
CA SER A 10 16.79 -11.04 -7.78
C SER A 10 16.18 -9.77 -8.35
N LEU A 11 15.05 -9.91 -9.01
CA LEU A 11 14.28 -8.79 -9.52
C LEU A 11 13.74 -8.01 -8.34
N ILE A 12 14.22 -6.79 -8.18
CA ILE A 12 13.58 -5.84 -7.30
C ILE A 12 12.40 -5.28 -8.09
N ALA A 13 11.32 -6.03 -8.10
CA ALA A 13 10.04 -5.42 -8.35
C ALA A 13 9.79 -4.47 -7.18
N MET A 14 10.21 -3.23 -7.32
CA MET A 14 9.71 -2.15 -6.48
C MET A 14 8.31 -1.83 -7.01
N SER A 15 7.38 -2.75 -6.75
CA SER A 15 5.97 -2.45 -6.97
C SER A 15 5.65 -1.25 -6.09
N ALA A 16 5.50 -0.10 -6.70
CA ALA A 16 4.91 1.05 -6.07
C ALA A 16 3.41 0.77 -5.95
N SER A 17 3.04 -0.01 -4.96
CA SER A 17 1.66 -0.06 -4.54
C SER A 17 1.36 1.29 -3.89
N MET A 18 0.68 2.15 -4.62
CA MET A 18 0.11 3.37 -4.08
C MET A 18 -1.32 3.10 -3.71
N GLY A 19 -1.60 3.17 -2.43
CA GLY A 19 -2.92 2.93 -1.88
C GLY A 19 -3.92 4.05 -2.14
N HIS A 20 -4.20 4.38 -3.37
CA HIS A 20 -5.24 5.38 -3.66
C HIS A 20 -6.15 5.03 -4.83
N ALA A 21 -5.85 4.04 -5.63
CA ALA A 21 -6.77 3.59 -6.67
C ALA A 21 -7.84 2.64 -6.12
N GLY A 22 -7.49 1.76 -5.19
CA GLY A 22 -8.43 0.80 -4.60
C GLY A 22 -8.43 0.74 -3.07
N GLY A 23 -7.65 1.60 -2.36
CA GLY A 23 -7.57 1.57 -0.90
C GLY A 23 -6.33 2.27 -0.35
N ILE A 24 -5.97 1.96 0.89
CA ILE A 24 -4.87 2.62 1.63
C ILE A 24 -3.56 1.82 1.65
N GLU A 25 -3.39 0.83 0.77
CA GLU A 25 -2.19 0.00 0.73
C GLU A 25 -0.96 0.79 0.23
N ASP A 26 0.18 0.67 0.94
CA ASP A 26 1.47 1.25 0.54
C ASP A 26 2.43 0.20 -0.03
N SER A 27 2.50 -0.97 0.58
CA SER A 27 3.39 -2.05 0.13
C SER A 27 2.74 -3.41 0.35
N ALA A 28 2.87 -4.27 -0.67
CA ALA A 28 2.49 -5.67 -0.58
C ALA A 28 3.59 -6.50 0.11
N LEU A 29 3.18 -7.60 0.73
CA LEU A 29 4.12 -8.63 1.13
C LEU A 29 4.78 -9.22 -0.12
N SER A 30 6.10 -9.19 -0.17
CA SER A 30 6.90 -9.87 -1.19
C SER A 30 7.54 -11.09 -0.57
N ALA A 31 7.09 -12.29 -0.93
CA ALA A 31 7.64 -13.55 -0.42
C ALA A 31 8.85 -14.06 -1.22
N GLY A 32 9.22 -13.40 -2.30
CA GLY A 32 10.31 -13.84 -3.19
C GLY A 32 11.65 -14.10 -2.48
N PHE A 33 11.94 -13.41 -1.37
CA PHE A 33 13.16 -13.63 -0.58
C PHE A 33 13.21 -15.02 0.08
N MET A 34 12.06 -15.68 0.29
CA MET A 34 11.99 -17.03 0.83
C MET A 34 12.55 -18.10 -0.12
N PHE A 35 12.73 -17.76 -1.40
CA PHE A 35 13.27 -18.63 -2.45
C PHE A 35 14.76 -18.39 -2.71
N GLU A 36 15.38 -17.44 -2.00
CA GLU A 36 16.83 -17.26 -2.03
C GLU A 36 17.50 -18.44 -1.31
N LYS A 37 18.69 -18.83 -1.77
CA LYS A 37 19.44 -19.94 -1.16
C LYS A 37 20.18 -19.45 0.10
N GLY A 38 20.26 -20.31 1.09
CA GLY A 38 21.05 -20.08 2.28
C GLY A 38 20.44 -19.01 3.18
N ARG A 39 21.30 -18.20 3.78
CA ARG A 39 20.93 -17.12 4.68
C ARG A 39 21.05 -15.80 3.95
N SER A 40 20.04 -14.96 4.07
CA SER A 40 20.08 -13.63 3.47
C SER A 40 19.43 -12.58 4.37
N ALA A 41 19.89 -11.35 4.22
CA ALA A 41 19.28 -10.19 4.85
C ALA A 41 19.30 -9.00 3.89
N SER A 42 18.27 -8.17 3.95
CA SER A 42 18.22 -6.93 3.19
C SER A 42 17.54 -5.82 3.97
N VAL A 43 18.02 -4.61 3.74
CA VAL A 43 17.39 -3.38 4.21
C VAL A 43 17.15 -2.49 3.01
N SER A 44 15.97 -1.93 2.92
CA SER A 44 15.62 -0.97 1.86
C SER A 44 14.94 0.26 2.43
N VAL A 45 15.17 1.39 1.78
CA VAL A 45 14.47 2.64 2.01
C VAL A 45 13.78 3.03 0.72
N LYS A 46 12.51 3.38 0.82
CA LYS A 46 11.67 3.79 -0.30
C LYS A 46 11.01 5.12 0.05
N THR A 47 11.05 6.09 -0.88
CA THR A 47 10.32 7.35 -0.78
C THR A 47 9.28 7.43 -1.89
N LEU A 48 8.05 7.63 -1.49
CA LEU A 48 6.90 7.85 -2.32
C LEU A 48 6.55 9.32 -2.32
N SER A 49 6.49 9.93 -3.49
CA SER A 49 6.20 11.37 -3.68
C SER A 49 4.99 11.53 -4.61
N PRO A 50 3.78 11.60 -4.07
CA PRO A 50 2.56 11.80 -4.84
C PRO A 50 2.37 13.28 -5.20
N SER A 51 1.77 13.51 -6.36
CA SER A 51 1.23 14.79 -6.80
C SER A 51 -0.26 14.61 -7.10
N VAL A 52 -1.07 14.62 -6.05
CA VAL A 52 -2.52 14.39 -6.12
C VAL A 52 -3.24 15.69 -5.82
N LYS A 53 -3.85 16.28 -6.85
CA LYS A 53 -4.57 17.54 -6.79
C LYS A 53 -6.04 17.35 -7.13
N ALA A 54 -6.87 18.19 -6.56
CA ALA A 54 -8.29 18.27 -6.90
C ALA A 54 -8.61 19.65 -7.49
N THR A 55 -9.54 19.68 -8.43
CA THR A 55 -10.16 20.92 -8.94
C THR A 55 -11.62 20.93 -8.55
N MET A 56 -12.07 21.96 -7.83
CA MET A 56 -13.48 22.14 -7.52
C MET A 56 -14.21 22.72 -8.72
N VAL A 57 -15.29 22.04 -9.11
CA VAL A 57 -16.16 22.44 -10.24
C VAL A 57 -17.38 23.18 -9.68
N GLY A 58 -17.73 24.31 -10.29
CA GLY A 58 -18.92 25.09 -9.90
C GLY A 58 -18.65 26.26 -8.95
N VAL A 59 -17.43 26.43 -8.46
CA VAL A 59 -17.02 27.54 -7.57
C VAL A 59 -15.81 28.28 -8.15
N GLY A 60 -15.77 28.48 -9.46
CA GLY A 60 -14.71 29.26 -10.11
C GLY A 60 -13.41 28.52 -10.37
N SER A 61 -13.42 27.21 -10.56
CA SER A 61 -12.23 26.39 -10.91
C SER A 61 -11.06 26.53 -9.92
N VAL A 62 -11.33 26.30 -8.66
CA VAL A 62 -10.33 26.35 -7.59
C VAL A 62 -9.56 25.04 -7.55
N THR A 63 -8.23 25.11 -7.60
CA THR A 63 -7.34 23.92 -7.58
C THR A 63 -6.56 23.85 -6.27
N SER A 64 -6.39 22.64 -5.74
CA SER A 64 -5.58 22.39 -4.55
C SER A 64 -4.08 22.29 -4.87
N GLY A 65 -3.23 22.39 -3.84
CA GLY A 65 -1.92 21.79 -3.84
C GLY A 65 -1.99 20.26 -3.82
N SER A 66 -0.87 19.56 -3.64
CA SER A 66 -0.91 18.11 -3.44
C SER A 66 -1.60 17.79 -2.12
N LEU A 67 -2.69 17.05 -2.18
CA LEU A 67 -3.50 16.65 -1.03
C LEU A 67 -2.90 15.45 -0.29
N VAL A 68 -2.01 14.71 -0.95
CA VAL A 68 -1.36 13.53 -0.38
C VAL A 68 0.11 13.84 -0.10
N GLY A 69 0.52 13.60 1.13
CA GLY A 69 1.88 13.84 1.59
C GLY A 69 2.85 12.75 1.13
N SER A 70 4.12 13.14 0.95
CA SER A 70 5.20 12.18 0.71
C SER A 70 5.45 11.28 1.92
N VAL A 71 5.83 10.04 1.65
CA VAL A 71 6.10 9.03 2.67
C VAL A 71 7.42 8.35 2.39
N THR A 72 8.27 8.27 3.41
CA THR A 72 9.48 7.45 3.39
C THR A 72 9.28 6.25 4.30
N SER A 73 9.52 5.05 3.78
CA SER A 73 9.39 3.80 4.51
C SER A 73 10.66 2.97 4.44
N THR A 74 10.92 2.23 5.51
CA THR A 74 12.03 1.27 5.60
C THR A 74 11.46 -0.14 5.61
N ASN A 75 12.03 -1.03 4.79
CA ASN A 75 11.69 -2.44 4.80
C ASN A 75 12.93 -3.26 5.18
N ILE A 76 12.73 -4.27 6.02
CA ILE A 76 13.77 -5.17 6.47
C ILE A 76 13.30 -6.59 6.18
N LYS A 77 14.16 -7.39 5.55
CA LYS A 77 13.90 -8.81 5.31
C LYS A 77 15.11 -9.61 5.74
N ALA A 78 14.85 -10.77 6.32
CA ALA A 78 15.89 -11.76 6.59
C ALA A 78 15.31 -13.16 6.43
N LYS A 79 16.14 -14.09 5.99
CA LYS A 79 15.78 -15.49 5.77
C LYS A 79 16.94 -16.39 6.15
N MET A 80 16.63 -17.55 6.67
CA MET A 80 17.59 -18.61 6.94
C MET A 80 16.99 -19.98 6.66
N ASP A 81 17.80 -20.88 6.16
CA ASP A 81 17.46 -22.30 6.08
C ASP A 81 17.72 -22.91 7.46
N VAL A 82 16.70 -23.54 8.04
CA VAL A 82 16.77 -24.17 9.38
C VAL A 82 16.91 -25.68 9.28
N LEU A 83 16.43 -26.27 8.18
CA LEU A 83 16.62 -27.65 7.76
C LEU A 83 16.86 -27.66 6.24
N ASP A 84 17.27 -28.81 5.70
CA ASP A 84 17.51 -28.94 4.25
C ASP A 84 16.27 -28.62 3.39
N ASN A 85 15.08 -28.84 3.97
CA ASN A 85 13.80 -28.61 3.29
C ASN A 85 12.91 -27.55 3.99
N MET A 86 13.46 -26.78 4.93
CA MET A 86 12.67 -25.81 5.68
C MET A 86 13.43 -24.49 5.87
N SER A 87 12.80 -23.40 5.54
CA SER A 87 13.32 -22.04 5.71
C SER A 87 12.37 -21.18 6.54
N VAL A 88 12.93 -20.29 7.35
CA VAL A 88 12.20 -19.28 8.11
C VAL A 88 12.64 -17.90 7.63
N GLY A 89 11.68 -17.00 7.49
CA GLY A 89 11.94 -15.62 7.10
C GLY A 89 11.11 -14.62 7.88
N ILE A 90 11.63 -13.42 7.99
CA ILE A 90 10.93 -12.28 8.55
C ILE A 90 10.91 -11.14 7.52
N SER A 91 9.82 -10.38 7.53
CA SER A 91 9.67 -9.17 6.70
C SER A 91 8.97 -8.09 7.51
N TYR A 92 9.66 -6.96 7.72
CA TYR A 92 9.06 -5.76 8.32
C TYR A 92 8.90 -4.70 7.23
N TYR A 93 7.71 -4.10 7.11
CA TYR A 93 7.40 -3.12 6.08
C TYR A 93 6.20 -2.25 6.46
N ARG A 94 6.09 -1.07 5.84
CA ARG A 94 4.88 -0.26 5.90
C ARG A 94 3.85 -0.87 4.94
N GLN A 95 2.78 -1.45 5.50
CA GLN A 95 1.75 -2.14 4.71
C GLN A 95 0.75 -1.17 4.11
N ALA A 96 0.28 -0.22 4.91
CA ALA A 96 -0.78 0.69 4.52
C ALA A 96 -0.60 2.05 5.23
N GLY A 97 -1.36 3.05 4.80
CA GLY A 97 -1.44 4.31 5.51
C GLY A 97 -2.12 5.39 4.68
N ILE A 98 -2.56 6.42 5.41
CA ILE A 98 -3.23 7.60 4.86
C ILE A 98 -2.45 8.81 5.36
N LYS A 99 -1.92 9.61 4.43
CA LYS A 99 -1.34 10.91 4.74
C LYS A 99 -2.00 11.95 3.86
N LEU A 100 -3.15 12.42 4.31
CA LEU A 100 -4.06 13.25 3.54
C LEU A 100 -4.20 14.62 4.21
N ASP A 101 -4.02 15.69 3.45
CA ASP A 101 -4.19 17.07 3.91
C ASP A 101 -5.01 17.87 2.88
N TYR A 102 -6.30 17.89 3.05
CA TYR A 102 -7.21 18.69 2.22
C TYR A 102 -7.10 20.20 2.44
N GLN A 103 -6.36 20.64 3.44
CA GLN A 103 -6.18 22.06 3.74
C GLN A 103 -5.04 22.69 2.97
N ASN A 104 -4.29 21.87 2.22
CA ASN A 104 -3.06 22.29 1.58
C ASN A 104 -3.32 23.14 0.31
N ASN A 105 -3.03 24.44 0.43
CA ASN A 105 -2.86 25.37 -0.70
C ASN A 105 -4.00 25.43 -1.75
N TRP A 106 -5.23 25.58 -1.31
CA TRP A 106 -6.32 25.93 -2.22
C TRP A 106 -6.17 27.38 -2.74
N SER A 107 -6.37 27.56 -4.04
CA SER A 107 -6.20 28.86 -4.70
C SER A 107 -7.32 29.89 -4.41
N GLY A 108 -8.33 29.53 -3.60
CA GLY A 108 -9.46 30.38 -3.26
C GLY A 108 -9.80 30.37 -1.78
N PRO A 109 -10.40 31.46 -1.25
CA PRO A 109 -10.74 31.57 0.14
C PRO A 109 -11.91 30.63 0.53
N GLY A 110 -11.81 30.01 1.71
CA GLY A 110 -12.93 29.30 2.34
C GLY A 110 -13.22 27.88 1.86
N THR A 111 -12.48 27.35 0.89
CA THR A 111 -12.77 26.05 0.27
C THR A 111 -12.30 24.83 1.08
N ALA A 112 -11.31 25.00 1.96
CA ALA A 112 -10.69 23.87 2.66
C ALA A 112 -11.09 23.77 4.14
N ALA A 113 -11.80 24.76 4.67
CA ALA A 113 -12.04 24.87 6.10
C ALA A 113 -12.84 23.69 6.72
N ASN A 114 -13.65 23.01 5.89
CA ASN A 114 -14.46 21.84 6.30
C ASN A 114 -13.83 20.49 5.93
N MET A 115 -12.61 20.49 5.42
CA MET A 115 -11.99 19.29 4.87
C MET A 115 -11.01 18.66 5.85
N PRO A 116 -10.95 17.32 5.92
CA PRO A 116 -10.13 16.63 6.90
C PRO A 116 -8.64 16.68 6.57
N LYS A 117 -7.86 16.63 7.64
CA LYS A 117 -6.47 16.18 7.61
C LYS A 117 -6.39 14.86 8.34
N VAL A 118 -5.77 13.87 7.74
CA VAL A 118 -5.67 12.51 8.28
C VAL A 118 -4.24 12.02 8.12
N ASP A 119 -3.68 11.48 9.21
CA ASP A 119 -2.38 10.82 9.21
C ASP A 119 -2.51 9.52 9.99
N LEU A 120 -2.33 8.40 9.29
CA LEU A 120 -2.38 7.04 9.83
C LEU A 120 -1.36 6.18 9.12
N ASP A 121 -0.54 5.46 9.86
CA ASP A 121 0.38 4.47 9.36
C ASP A 121 0.03 3.07 9.86
N VAL A 122 0.15 2.08 8.99
CA VAL A 122 0.06 0.66 9.35
C VAL A 122 1.35 -0.03 8.92
N THR A 123 2.11 -0.49 9.90
CA THR A 123 3.30 -1.32 9.67
C THR A 123 2.97 -2.79 9.89
N ALA A 124 3.69 -3.67 9.23
CA ALA A 124 3.53 -5.11 9.35
C ALA A 124 4.86 -5.81 9.62
N LEU A 125 4.85 -6.74 10.56
CA LEU A 125 5.89 -7.73 10.77
C LEU A 125 5.33 -9.10 10.38
N ALA A 126 5.81 -9.67 9.27
CA ALA A 126 5.47 -11.01 8.84
C ALA A 126 6.57 -12.00 9.22
N VAL A 127 6.17 -13.15 9.75
CA VAL A 127 7.04 -14.31 9.97
C VAL A 127 6.53 -15.42 9.05
N LEU A 128 7.41 -15.92 8.18
CA LEU A 128 7.11 -16.89 7.14
C LEU A 128 7.89 -18.19 7.39
N LEU A 129 7.24 -19.29 7.14
CA LEU A 129 7.81 -20.62 7.05
C LEU A 129 7.61 -21.11 5.61
N LYS A 130 8.68 -21.57 4.96
CA LYS A 130 8.63 -22.30 3.69
C LYS A 130 9.03 -23.74 3.95
N TYR A 131 8.27 -24.69 3.39
CA TYR A 131 8.57 -26.11 3.44
C TYR A 131 8.62 -26.68 2.02
N ASP A 132 9.76 -27.27 1.67
CA ASP A 132 10.00 -27.89 0.38
C ASP A 132 9.63 -29.38 0.44
N PHE A 133 8.57 -29.79 -0.27
CA PHE A 133 8.16 -31.19 -0.38
C PHE A 133 9.11 -31.97 -1.29
N ASN A 134 9.63 -31.29 -2.29
CA ASN A 134 10.63 -31.77 -3.24
C ASN A 134 11.24 -30.56 -3.98
N ASP A 135 12.13 -30.79 -4.95
CA ASP A 135 12.82 -29.75 -5.70
C ASP A 135 11.90 -28.82 -6.51
N ASN A 136 10.64 -29.18 -6.66
CA ASN A 136 9.70 -28.44 -7.51
C ASN A 136 8.53 -27.84 -6.73
N ILE A 137 8.12 -28.41 -5.60
CA ILE A 137 6.90 -28.01 -4.90
C ILE A 137 7.23 -27.61 -3.47
N SER A 138 6.78 -26.42 -3.11
CA SER A 138 6.88 -25.91 -1.75
C SER A 138 5.57 -25.30 -1.27
N SER A 139 5.40 -25.23 0.04
CA SER A 139 4.35 -24.47 0.70
C SER A 139 4.94 -23.32 1.51
N LEU A 140 4.13 -22.28 1.69
CA LEU A 140 4.41 -21.16 2.59
C LEU A 140 3.28 -21.06 3.61
N ALA A 141 3.64 -20.79 4.84
CA ALA A 141 2.69 -20.44 5.90
C ALA A 141 3.29 -19.30 6.72
N GLY A 142 2.46 -18.47 7.31
CA GLY A 142 2.97 -17.38 8.12
C GLY A 142 1.92 -16.67 8.94
N ILE A 143 2.43 -15.87 9.85
CA ILE A 143 1.66 -14.92 10.64
C ILE A 143 2.14 -13.50 10.32
N LYS A 144 1.22 -12.57 10.33
CA LYS A 144 1.49 -11.16 10.10
C LYS A 144 0.89 -10.34 11.24
N TYR A 145 1.75 -9.65 11.97
CA TYR A 145 1.40 -8.73 13.04
C TYR A 145 1.39 -7.32 12.50
N GLY A 146 0.20 -6.83 12.20
CA GLY A 146 -0.01 -5.47 11.72
C GLY A 146 -0.23 -4.52 12.89
N THR A 147 0.39 -3.34 12.85
CA THR A 147 0.28 -2.30 13.87
C THR A 147 -0.15 -1.00 13.21
N ALA A 148 -1.37 -0.54 13.50
CA ALA A 148 -1.80 0.80 13.19
C ALA A 148 -1.24 1.78 14.22
N SER A 149 -0.67 2.89 13.77
CA SER A 149 -0.22 3.99 14.63
C SER A 149 -1.40 4.71 15.28
N ASN A 150 -1.11 5.57 16.24
CA ASN A 150 -2.09 6.61 16.61
C ASN A 150 -2.39 7.45 15.37
N ALA A 151 -3.66 7.81 15.21
CA ALA A 151 -4.12 8.65 14.10
C ALA A 151 -4.79 9.90 14.62
N THR A 152 -4.63 11.00 13.87
CA THR A 152 -5.34 12.25 14.13
C THR A 152 -6.15 12.60 12.90
N ILE A 153 -7.44 12.83 13.08
CA ILE A 153 -8.34 13.35 12.06
C ILE A 153 -8.78 14.75 12.54
N SER A 154 -8.45 15.77 11.77
CA SER A 154 -8.78 17.15 12.09
C SER A 154 -9.69 17.75 11.02
N ILE A 155 -10.80 18.35 11.43
CA ILE A 155 -11.75 19.09 10.56
C ILE A 155 -11.89 20.51 11.13
N PRO A 156 -11.05 21.46 10.68
CA PRO A 156 -10.91 22.77 11.34
C PRO A 156 -12.16 23.62 11.40
N ALA A 157 -12.98 23.64 10.35
CA ALA A 157 -14.19 24.47 10.36
C ALA A 157 -15.28 23.96 11.30
N SER A 158 -15.27 22.65 11.55
CA SER A 158 -16.14 22.05 12.58
C SER A 158 -15.48 22.08 13.95
N LEU A 159 -14.23 22.56 14.05
CA LEU A 159 -13.39 22.55 15.25
C LEU A 159 -13.33 21.17 15.93
N VAL A 160 -13.43 20.10 15.14
CA VAL A 160 -13.39 18.72 15.61
C VAL A 160 -12.01 18.14 15.35
N THR A 161 -11.40 17.62 16.40
CA THR A 161 -10.21 16.78 16.29
C THR A 161 -10.54 15.41 16.88
N ALA A 162 -10.34 14.37 16.10
CA ALA A 162 -10.45 13.00 16.57
C ALA A 162 -9.05 12.41 16.73
N VAL A 163 -8.77 11.87 17.91
CA VAL A 163 -7.51 11.17 18.20
C VAL A 163 -7.82 9.71 18.40
N ALA A 164 -7.39 8.89 17.46
CA ALA A 164 -7.53 7.44 17.51
C ALA A 164 -6.28 6.81 18.11
N THR A 165 -6.47 5.91 19.06
CA THR A 165 -5.37 5.16 19.69
C THR A 165 -5.01 3.95 18.82
N GLY A 166 -3.73 3.82 18.48
CA GLY A 166 -3.22 2.74 17.66
C GLY A 166 -3.46 1.35 18.26
N LYS A 167 -3.53 0.36 17.38
CA LYS A 167 -3.82 -1.03 17.76
C LYS A 167 -3.07 -2.00 16.87
N SER A 168 -2.74 -3.17 17.42
CA SER A 168 -2.11 -4.24 16.67
C SER A 168 -3.08 -5.41 16.47
N VAL A 169 -2.99 -6.05 15.30
CA VAL A 169 -3.86 -7.16 14.89
C VAL A 169 -3.02 -8.25 14.23
N LEU A 170 -3.37 -9.49 14.52
CA LEU A 170 -2.77 -10.67 13.90
C LEU A 170 -3.59 -11.10 12.68
N SER A 171 -2.90 -11.41 11.59
CA SER A 171 -3.47 -12.02 10.38
C SER A 171 -2.57 -13.14 9.89
N TYR A 172 -3.04 -13.91 8.89
CA TYR A 172 -2.40 -15.15 8.48
C TYR A 172 -2.04 -15.12 7.01
N ILE A 173 -1.03 -15.92 6.67
CA ILE A 173 -0.51 -16.07 5.32
C ILE A 173 -0.47 -17.56 5.01
N ALA A 174 -0.93 -17.94 3.83
CA ALA A 174 -0.79 -19.30 3.31
C ALA A 174 -0.44 -19.22 1.82
N GLY A 175 0.38 -20.15 1.34
CA GLY A 175 0.77 -20.15 -0.06
C GLY A 175 1.38 -21.46 -0.51
N ALA A 176 1.56 -21.55 -1.82
CA ALA A 176 2.26 -22.64 -2.47
C ALA A 176 3.08 -22.10 -3.63
N ALA A 177 4.16 -22.80 -3.96
CA ALA A 177 4.97 -22.48 -5.12
C ALA A 177 5.36 -23.73 -5.88
N TYR A 178 5.53 -23.54 -7.19
CA TYR A 178 6.07 -24.52 -8.11
C TYR A 178 7.28 -23.95 -8.82
N GLU A 179 8.38 -24.68 -8.82
CA GLU A 179 9.66 -24.26 -9.39
C GLU A 179 10.19 -25.29 -10.39
N ILE A 180 10.78 -24.81 -11.48
CA ILE A 180 11.66 -25.61 -12.37
C ILE A 180 12.98 -24.86 -12.48
N PRO A 181 13.97 -25.19 -11.63
CA PRO A 181 15.24 -24.45 -11.54
C PRO A 181 15.99 -24.39 -12.88
N ALA A 182 15.88 -25.42 -13.72
CA ALA A 182 16.57 -25.50 -15.01
C ALA A 182 16.22 -24.38 -15.99
N ILE A 183 15.06 -23.78 -15.87
CA ILE A 183 14.59 -22.67 -16.71
C ILE A 183 14.22 -21.44 -15.87
N ALA A 184 14.64 -21.40 -14.59
CA ALA A 184 14.28 -20.36 -13.64
C ALA A 184 12.76 -20.11 -13.53
N LEU A 185 11.93 -21.12 -13.84
CA LEU A 185 10.49 -21.02 -13.64
C LEU A 185 10.18 -21.04 -12.15
N ARG A 186 9.37 -20.09 -11.71
CA ARG A 186 8.72 -20.09 -10.40
C ARG A 186 7.33 -19.51 -10.54
N ALA A 187 6.34 -20.23 -10.04
CA ALA A 187 4.97 -19.78 -9.90
C ALA A 187 4.59 -19.82 -8.41
N GLU A 188 4.13 -18.72 -7.86
CA GLU A 188 3.73 -18.58 -6.46
C GLU A 188 2.26 -18.14 -6.39
N LEU A 189 1.50 -18.79 -5.51
CA LEU A 189 0.16 -18.36 -5.13
C LEU A 189 0.15 -18.14 -3.62
N ILE A 190 -0.17 -16.92 -3.19
CA ILE A 190 -0.19 -16.52 -1.78
C ILE A 190 -1.52 -15.89 -1.45
N TYR A 191 -2.13 -16.35 -0.37
CA TYR A 191 -3.30 -15.77 0.25
C TYR A 191 -2.92 -15.12 1.58
N GLU A 192 -3.40 -13.89 1.81
CA GLU A 192 -3.26 -13.16 3.06
C GLU A 192 -4.66 -12.84 3.59
N THR A 193 -4.93 -13.15 4.85
CA THR A 193 -6.21 -12.80 5.47
C THR A 193 -6.28 -11.31 5.77
N SER A 194 -7.50 -10.76 5.80
CA SER A 194 -7.76 -9.39 6.24
C SER A 194 -7.32 -9.15 7.68
N ALA A 195 -7.05 -7.88 8.01
CA ALA A 195 -6.80 -7.43 9.38
C ALA A 195 -7.66 -6.20 9.68
N ALA A 196 -8.54 -6.30 10.67
CA ALA A 196 -9.43 -5.23 11.08
C ALA A 196 -8.92 -4.53 12.32
N TYR A 197 -8.71 -3.22 12.21
CA TYR A 197 -8.26 -2.34 13.28
C TYR A 197 -9.44 -1.49 13.76
N SER A 198 -9.96 -1.77 14.96
CA SER A 198 -10.93 -0.90 15.64
C SER A 198 -10.19 -0.03 16.63
N LEU A 199 -9.99 1.23 16.28
CA LEU A 199 -9.17 2.19 17.00
C LEU A 199 -10.05 2.99 17.97
N PRO A 200 -9.91 2.85 19.31
CA PRO A 200 -10.58 3.69 20.26
C PRO A 200 -10.25 5.16 20.00
N THR A 201 -11.27 5.99 19.88
CA THR A 201 -11.14 7.37 19.44
C THR A 201 -11.78 8.32 20.41
N VAL A 202 -11.09 9.42 20.71
CA VAL A 202 -11.60 10.55 21.47
C VAL A 202 -11.84 11.70 20.50
N PHE A 203 -13.01 12.29 20.56
CA PHE A 203 -13.41 13.45 19.77
C PHE A 203 -13.43 14.69 20.64
N ASP A 204 -12.48 15.59 20.41
CA ASP A 204 -12.48 16.92 21.02
C ASP A 204 -13.37 17.86 20.20
N LYS A 205 -14.29 18.52 20.85
CA LYS A 205 -15.09 19.59 20.26
C LYS A 205 -14.67 20.94 20.80
N PHE A 206 -14.34 21.84 19.89
CA PHE A 206 -14.18 23.25 20.18
C PHE A 206 -15.44 23.99 19.75
N PRO A 207 -16.17 24.67 20.65
CA PRO A 207 -17.37 25.42 20.29
C PRO A 207 -17.00 26.66 19.50
N ALA A 208 -17.42 26.73 18.23
CA ALA A 208 -17.33 27.94 17.42
C ALA A 208 -18.38 28.99 17.83
N ASP A 209 -19.43 28.56 18.54
CA ASP A 209 -20.60 29.38 18.93
C ASP A 209 -20.74 29.60 20.43
N GLY A 210 -19.72 29.25 21.23
CA GLY A 210 -19.75 29.36 22.69
C GLY A 210 -20.62 28.33 23.39
N SER A 211 -21.19 27.35 22.68
CA SER A 211 -21.94 26.27 23.31
C SER A 211 -20.96 25.25 23.90
N ILE A 212 -21.00 25.14 25.22
CA ILE A 212 -20.18 24.20 25.99
C ILE A 212 -20.81 22.83 25.86
N PHE A 213 -20.12 21.90 25.17
CA PHE A 213 -20.40 20.48 25.31
C PHE A 213 -19.47 19.92 26.39
N PRO A 214 -20.00 19.40 27.50
CA PRO A 214 -19.17 18.84 28.55
C PRO A 214 -18.61 17.50 28.12
N GLY A 215 -17.30 17.40 28.14
CA GLY A 215 -16.56 16.15 28.05
C GLY A 215 -16.16 15.70 26.64
N ASP A 216 -15.10 14.96 26.61
CA ASP A 216 -14.61 14.25 25.42
C ASP A 216 -15.65 13.19 25.03
N THR A 217 -16.05 13.19 23.78
CA THR A 217 -16.93 12.14 23.25
C THR A 217 -16.08 11.01 22.73
N THR A 218 -16.43 9.79 23.10
CA THR A 218 -15.70 8.59 22.67
C THR A 218 -16.38 7.93 21.46
N GLY A 219 -15.61 7.16 20.72
CA GLY A 219 -16.10 6.37 19.60
C GLY A 219 -15.02 5.44 19.08
N LEU A 220 -15.21 4.97 17.84
CA LEU A 220 -14.28 4.09 17.15
C LEU A 220 -14.00 4.63 15.75
N VAL A 221 -12.77 4.49 15.30
CA VAL A 221 -12.40 4.53 13.89
C VAL A 221 -12.04 3.11 13.50
N ASP A 222 -12.80 2.53 12.60
CA ASP A 222 -12.52 1.21 12.05
C ASP A 222 -11.82 1.37 10.70
N ALA A 223 -10.70 0.68 10.56
CA ALA A 223 -9.95 0.59 9.31
C ALA A 223 -9.49 -0.86 9.12
N SER A 224 -9.44 -1.35 7.90
CA SER A 224 -9.04 -2.72 7.63
C SER A 224 -8.06 -2.77 6.46
N THR A 225 -7.11 -3.69 6.55
CA THR A 225 -6.44 -4.17 5.34
C THR A 225 -7.22 -5.37 4.81
N PRO A 226 -7.49 -5.46 3.50
CA PRO A 226 -8.30 -6.53 2.94
C PRO A 226 -7.59 -7.88 2.96
N ASP A 227 -8.31 -8.92 2.63
CA ASP A 227 -7.71 -10.15 2.20
C ASP A 227 -7.17 -10.00 0.76
N TYR A 228 -6.05 -10.67 0.51
CA TYR A 228 -5.33 -10.60 -0.76
C TYR A 228 -5.09 -11.98 -1.35
N ILE A 229 -5.19 -12.06 -2.67
CA ILE A 229 -4.69 -13.19 -3.45
C ILE A 229 -3.60 -12.66 -4.37
N ASN A 230 -2.38 -13.21 -4.24
CA ASN A 230 -1.23 -12.83 -5.04
C ASN A 230 -0.79 -14.02 -5.88
N LEU A 231 -0.74 -13.84 -7.18
CA LEU A 231 -0.11 -14.76 -8.13
C LEU A 231 1.14 -14.10 -8.68
N TYR A 232 2.25 -14.81 -8.65
CA TYR A 232 3.51 -14.40 -9.27
C TYR A 232 4.04 -15.53 -10.13
N VAL A 233 4.50 -15.22 -11.32
CA VAL A 233 5.15 -16.17 -12.24
C VAL A 233 6.38 -15.53 -12.85
N GLN A 234 7.47 -16.27 -12.89
CA GLN A 234 8.69 -15.90 -13.62
C GLN A 234 9.23 -17.06 -14.42
N SER A 235 9.96 -16.77 -15.48
CA SER A 235 10.72 -17.78 -16.23
C SER A 235 11.89 -17.15 -16.98
N GLY A 236 12.98 -17.89 -17.08
CA GLY A 236 14.07 -17.56 -18.00
C GLY A 236 13.60 -17.77 -19.46
N ILE A 237 13.67 -16.74 -20.27
CA ILE A 237 13.21 -16.77 -21.68
C ILE A 237 14.37 -16.73 -22.67
N ALA A 238 15.55 -16.31 -22.22
CA ALA A 238 16.81 -16.32 -22.95
C ALA A 238 17.96 -16.32 -21.96
N GLU A 239 19.19 -16.45 -22.44
CA GLU A 239 20.40 -16.32 -21.61
C GLU A 239 20.38 -14.96 -20.88
N ASP A 240 20.61 -14.99 -19.57
CA ASP A 240 20.61 -13.83 -18.68
C ASP A 240 19.32 -12.98 -18.70
N THR A 241 18.22 -13.51 -19.23
CA THR A 241 16.96 -12.77 -19.38
C THR A 241 15.80 -13.50 -18.73
N LEU A 242 15.12 -12.81 -17.83
CA LEU A 242 13.97 -13.28 -17.08
C LEU A 242 12.73 -12.47 -17.46
N LEU A 243 11.64 -13.16 -17.78
CA LEU A 243 10.29 -12.58 -17.86
C LEU A 243 9.57 -12.86 -16.55
N TYR A 244 8.84 -11.90 -16.04
CA TYR A 244 7.95 -12.10 -14.87
C TYR A 244 6.62 -11.40 -15.07
N ALA A 245 5.62 -11.91 -14.37
CA ALA A 245 4.30 -11.32 -14.28
C ALA A 245 3.70 -11.56 -12.90
N SER A 246 2.85 -10.65 -12.48
CA SER A 246 2.06 -10.82 -11.26
C SER A 246 0.64 -10.32 -11.43
N ALA A 247 -0.26 -10.90 -10.62
CA ALA A 247 -1.62 -10.43 -10.44
C ALA A 247 -1.92 -10.43 -8.94
N ARG A 248 -2.49 -9.33 -8.44
CA ARG A 248 -2.87 -9.17 -7.04
C ARG A 248 -4.32 -8.69 -6.95
N GLN A 249 -5.16 -9.51 -6.36
CA GLN A 249 -6.53 -9.14 -6.02
C GLN A 249 -6.59 -8.68 -4.57
N ALA A 250 -7.29 -7.57 -4.33
CA ALA A 250 -7.56 -7.01 -3.01
C ALA A 250 -9.07 -6.77 -2.84
N ASN A 251 -9.66 -7.36 -1.80
CA ASN A 251 -11.11 -7.32 -1.54
C ASN A 251 -11.45 -6.11 -0.64
N TRP A 252 -11.32 -4.91 -1.19
CA TRP A 252 -11.52 -3.64 -0.47
C TRP A 252 -12.97 -3.34 -0.13
N LYS A 253 -13.92 -3.81 -0.93
CA LYS A 253 -15.35 -3.50 -0.76
C LYS A 253 -15.90 -3.86 0.63
N LYS A 254 -15.34 -4.88 1.28
CA LYS A 254 -15.69 -5.29 2.64
C LYS A 254 -14.86 -4.61 3.72
N ASN A 255 -13.86 -3.82 3.34
CA ASN A 255 -12.83 -3.31 4.21
C ASN A 255 -12.75 -1.78 4.10
N GLN A 256 -13.86 -1.13 4.47
CA GLN A 256 -13.98 0.32 4.45
C GLN A 256 -13.35 0.96 5.69
N VAL A 257 -13.05 2.24 5.59
CA VAL A 257 -12.76 3.08 6.75
C VAL A 257 -14.09 3.67 7.23
N SER A 258 -14.44 3.41 8.47
CA SER A 258 -15.68 3.93 9.05
C SER A 258 -15.44 4.59 10.42
N ILE A 259 -16.38 5.42 10.81
CA ILE A 259 -16.39 6.09 12.11
C ILE A 259 -17.69 5.81 12.83
N THR A 260 -17.58 5.49 14.11
CA THR A 260 -18.71 5.33 15.02
C THR A 260 -18.55 6.28 16.19
N HIS A 261 -19.58 7.02 16.56
CA HIS A 261 -19.54 7.99 17.66
C HIS A 261 -20.82 8.00 18.47
N ASP A 262 -20.73 8.54 19.70
CA ASP A 262 -21.83 8.58 20.67
C ASP A 262 -22.51 9.96 20.79
N PHE A 263 -22.19 10.94 19.96
CA PHE A 263 -22.77 12.28 20.08
C PHE A 263 -23.92 12.55 19.13
N THR A 264 -24.98 13.13 19.66
CA THR A 264 -26.28 13.33 18.97
C THR A 264 -26.42 14.66 18.23
N LYS A 265 -25.44 15.56 18.32
CA LYS A 265 -25.52 16.90 17.69
C LYS A 265 -24.16 17.35 17.20
N GLY A 266 -24.09 17.76 15.98
CA GLY A 266 -22.96 18.43 15.32
C GLY A 266 -23.21 18.46 13.83
N ASN A 267 -22.61 19.41 13.11
CA ASN A 267 -22.71 19.58 11.66
C ASN A 267 -22.00 18.49 10.85
N LEU A 268 -21.57 17.41 11.50
CA LEU A 268 -21.21 16.18 10.80
C LEU A 268 -22.53 15.47 10.49
N ASN A 269 -22.87 15.36 9.22
CA ASN A 269 -23.94 14.47 8.73
C ASN A 269 -23.51 13.00 8.92
N VAL A 270 -23.21 12.62 10.12
CA VAL A 270 -22.92 11.24 10.50
C VAL A 270 -24.21 10.66 11.04
N SER A 271 -24.52 9.47 10.57
CA SER A 271 -25.74 8.72 10.89
C SER A 271 -25.98 8.59 12.40
N ALA A 272 -27.12 8.04 12.74
CA ALA A 272 -27.60 7.88 14.12
C ALA A 272 -26.53 7.36 15.08
N LEU A 273 -26.61 7.81 16.33
CA LEU A 273 -25.81 7.39 17.47
C LEU A 273 -25.49 5.89 17.46
N GLY A 274 -24.21 5.54 17.57
CA GLY A 274 -23.75 4.14 17.62
C GLY A 274 -23.78 3.41 16.28
N THR A 275 -24.13 4.07 15.17
CA THR A 275 -24.12 3.46 13.82
C THR A 275 -22.84 3.82 13.09
N PRO A 276 -22.09 2.84 12.55
CA PRO A 276 -20.93 3.11 11.71
C PRO A 276 -21.29 3.92 10.47
N THR A 277 -20.47 4.91 10.15
CA THR A 277 -20.57 5.70 8.91
C THR A 277 -19.30 5.50 8.11
N ASP A 278 -19.43 5.01 6.88
CA ASP A 278 -18.30 4.82 5.99
C ASP A 278 -17.74 6.17 5.51
N LEU A 279 -16.45 6.35 5.69
CA LEU A 279 -15.68 7.49 5.21
C LEU A 279 -14.98 7.20 3.88
N SER A 280 -14.91 5.93 3.50
CA SER A 280 -14.38 5.45 2.23
C SER A 280 -15.48 4.77 1.40
N ASP A 281 -15.21 4.63 0.11
CA ASP A 281 -16.01 3.83 -0.83
C ASP A 281 -15.01 3.10 -1.74
N PHE A 282 -14.26 2.18 -1.11
CA PHE A 282 -13.26 1.40 -1.82
C PHE A 282 -13.94 0.26 -2.58
N ALA A 283 -13.53 0.07 -3.82
CA ALA A 283 -13.92 -1.06 -4.64
C ALA A 283 -12.85 -2.15 -4.63
N ASP A 284 -13.26 -3.40 -4.86
CA ASP A 284 -12.33 -4.49 -5.08
C ASP A 284 -11.45 -4.20 -6.28
N THR A 285 -10.15 -4.46 -6.15
CA THR A 285 -9.18 -4.17 -7.21
C THR A 285 -8.40 -5.41 -7.61
N THR A 286 -7.96 -5.42 -8.86
CA THR A 286 -6.96 -6.36 -9.36
C THR A 286 -5.86 -5.58 -10.06
N SER A 287 -4.66 -5.64 -9.48
CA SER A 287 -3.45 -5.04 -10.04
C SER A 287 -2.65 -6.08 -10.78
N TYR A 288 -2.01 -5.68 -11.87
CA TYR A 288 -1.16 -6.52 -12.70
C TYR A 288 0.20 -5.87 -12.89
N GLU A 289 1.22 -6.70 -13.05
CA GLU A 289 2.56 -6.27 -13.47
C GLU A 289 3.12 -7.28 -14.45
N ILE A 290 3.83 -6.78 -15.47
CA ILE A 290 4.64 -7.59 -16.36
C ILE A 290 5.99 -6.91 -16.56
N GLY A 291 7.08 -7.66 -16.51
CA GLY A 291 8.40 -7.07 -16.60
C GLY A 291 9.46 -8.03 -17.10
N LEU A 292 10.56 -7.43 -17.52
CA LEU A 292 11.76 -8.09 -17.96
C LEU A 292 12.92 -7.70 -17.07
N GLY A 293 13.74 -8.70 -16.70
CA GLY A 293 15.02 -8.51 -16.06
C GLY A 293 16.14 -9.07 -16.90
N ARG A 294 17.27 -8.38 -16.92
CA ARG A 294 18.46 -8.83 -17.63
C ARG A 294 19.72 -8.64 -16.83
N LYS A 295 20.59 -9.64 -16.84
CA LYS A 295 21.92 -9.60 -16.27
C LYS A 295 22.91 -9.12 -17.33
N PHE A 296 23.84 -8.27 -16.97
CA PHE A 296 24.92 -7.72 -17.79
C PHE A 296 26.27 -8.07 -17.16
N GLY A 297 26.85 -9.17 -17.58
CA GLY A 297 28.04 -9.72 -16.95
C GLY A 297 27.75 -10.16 -15.50
N ASP A 298 28.76 -10.16 -14.63
CA ASP A 298 28.63 -10.66 -13.26
C ASP A 298 28.26 -9.56 -12.25
N THR A 299 28.34 -8.31 -12.67
CA THR A 299 28.27 -7.15 -11.75
C THR A 299 26.93 -6.44 -11.82
N TRP A 300 26.31 -6.32 -13.01
CA TRP A 300 25.10 -5.54 -13.20
C TRP A 300 23.90 -6.39 -13.64
N SER A 301 22.74 -6.04 -13.15
CA SER A 301 21.48 -6.43 -13.76
C SER A 301 20.52 -5.24 -13.73
N SER A 302 19.57 -5.24 -14.66
CA SER A 302 18.50 -4.23 -14.69
C SER A 302 17.16 -4.88 -14.99
N SER A 303 16.10 -4.15 -14.67
CA SER A 303 14.72 -4.54 -14.97
C SER A 303 13.90 -3.37 -15.42
N ILE A 304 12.86 -3.68 -16.20
CA ILE A 304 11.78 -2.76 -16.55
C ILE A 304 10.47 -3.51 -16.41
N ALA A 305 9.45 -2.85 -15.88
CA ALA A 305 8.12 -3.40 -15.81
C ALA A 305 7.05 -2.36 -16.10
N TYR A 306 5.93 -2.83 -16.60
CA TYR A 306 4.69 -2.09 -16.71
C TYR A 306 3.71 -2.66 -15.69
N ASN A 307 3.07 -1.78 -14.92
CA ASN A 307 2.06 -2.13 -13.94
C ASN A 307 0.77 -1.36 -14.20
N TRP A 308 -0.36 -1.99 -13.94
CA TRP A 308 -1.66 -1.35 -14.09
C TRP A 308 -2.69 -1.95 -13.14
N GLU A 309 -3.71 -1.16 -12.85
CA GLU A 309 -4.90 -1.53 -12.09
C GLU A 309 -6.10 -0.88 -12.78
N GLY A 310 -7.08 -1.69 -13.13
CA GLY A 310 -8.29 -1.21 -13.75
C GLY A 310 -9.12 -0.37 -12.79
N GLY A 311 -9.80 0.65 -13.31
CA GLY A 311 -10.79 1.39 -12.55
C GLY A 311 -12.04 0.55 -12.28
N SER A 312 -12.73 0.85 -11.21
CA SER A 312 -14.00 0.21 -10.84
C SER A 312 -15.22 0.89 -11.45
N GLY A 313 -15.00 1.99 -12.20
CA GLY A 313 -16.01 2.90 -12.69
C GLY A 313 -16.30 4.03 -11.69
N PRO A 314 -17.02 5.06 -12.12
CA PRO A 314 -17.25 6.23 -11.28
C PRO A 314 -18.09 5.83 -10.07
N SER A 315 -17.43 5.57 -8.97
CA SER A 315 -18.08 5.61 -7.67
C SER A 315 -18.25 7.07 -7.26
N THR A 316 -19.17 7.33 -6.38
CA THR A 316 -19.20 8.60 -5.65
C THR A 316 -17.86 8.77 -4.96
N THR A 317 -17.20 9.90 -5.13
CA THR A 317 -15.96 10.18 -4.43
C THR A 317 -16.17 10.13 -2.94
N SER A 318 -15.40 9.30 -2.27
CA SER A 318 -15.24 9.37 -0.82
C SER A 318 -14.05 10.25 -0.48
N MET A 319 -13.91 10.64 0.79
CA MET A 319 -12.75 11.38 1.28
C MET A 319 -11.41 10.68 0.99
N PHE A 320 -11.42 9.37 0.81
CA PHE A 320 -10.23 8.54 0.66
C PHE A 320 -10.07 7.94 -0.73
N THR A 321 -11.06 8.12 -1.62
CA THR A 321 -11.00 7.62 -3.00
C THR A 321 -10.65 8.77 -3.95
N LEU A 322 -9.36 8.91 -4.26
CA LEU A 322 -8.80 10.04 -5.01
C LEU A 322 -8.40 9.68 -6.44
N SER A 323 -8.63 8.44 -6.85
CA SER A 323 -8.32 7.95 -8.19
C SER A 323 -9.17 6.73 -8.53
N ASP A 324 -9.33 6.45 -9.82
CA ASP A 324 -10.01 5.27 -10.34
C ASP A 324 -9.09 4.52 -11.30
N GLY A 325 -8.40 3.52 -10.77
CA GLY A 325 -7.35 2.81 -11.48
C GLY A 325 -6.01 3.59 -11.54
N ARG A 326 -5.00 2.94 -12.12
CA ARG A 326 -3.65 3.49 -12.30
C ARG A 326 -2.87 2.70 -13.34
N GLN A 327 -1.82 3.32 -13.86
CA GLN A 327 -0.80 2.66 -14.68
C GLN A 327 0.57 3.24 -14.36
N GLY A 328 1.62 2.47 -14.60
CA GLY A 328 2.95 2.94 -14.28
C GLY A 328 4.07 2.12 -14.93
N ILE A 329 5.25 2.69 -14.89
CA ILE A 329 6.48 2.04 -15.33
C ILE A 329 7.46 2.00 -14.17
N SER A 330 8.00 0.80 -13.93
CA SER A 330 9.06 0.57 -12.95
C SER A 330 10.38 0.29 -13.66
N VAL A 331 11.46 0.81 -13.10
CA VAL A 331 12.82 0.49 -13.52
C VAL A 331 13.64 0.09 -12.30
N GLY A 332 14.53 -0.88 -12.48
CA GLY A 332 15.42 -1.35 -11.42
C GLY A 332 16.82 -1.60 -11.94
N ALA A 333 17.80 -1.42 -11.06
CA ALA A 333 19.17 -1.81 -11.31
C ALA A 333 19.77 -2.44 -10.04
N LYS A 334 20.56 -3.49 -10.20
CA LYS A 334 21.32 -4.16 -9.16
C LYS A 334 22.81 -4.07 -9.51
N TYR A 335 23.61 -3.68 -8.55
CA TYR A 335 25.06 -3.69 -8.62
C TYR A 335 25.61 -4.65 -7.56
N SER A 336 26.28 -5.72 -8.01
CA SER A 336 26.95 -6.69 -7.13
C SER A 336 28.31 -6.14 -6.72
N LEU A 337 28.46 -5.77 -5.45
CA LEU A 337 29.74 -5.33 -4.85
C LEU A 337 30.73 -6.49 -4.78
N ASN A 338 30.22 -7.66 -4.49
CA ASN A 338 30.92 -8.95 -4.46
C ASN A 338 29.91 -10.08 -4.60
N GLU A 339 30.34 -11.33 -4.46
CA GLU A 339 29.48 -12.51 -4.62
C GLU A 339 28.31 -12.54 -3.62
N ASN A 340 28.47 -11.89 -2.46
CA ASN A 340 27.51 -11.97 -1.35
C ASN A 340 26.73 -10.67 -1.15
N THR A 341 27.22 -9.52 -1.64
CA THR A 341 26.63 -8.21 -1.33
C THR A 341 26.24 -7.48 -2.59
N ALA A 342 25.03 -6.95 -2.62
CA ALA A 342 24.55 -6.13 -3.72
C ALA A 342 23.82 -4.88 -3.23
N ILE A 343 23.93 -3.82 -4.01
CA ILE A 343 23.13 -2.60 -3.89
C ILE A 343 22.11 -2.61 -5.00
N ASN A 344 20.87 -2.23 -4.64
CA ASN A 344 19.77 -2.21 -5.58
C ASN A 344 19.14 -0.82 -5.59
N PHE A 345 18.86 -0.31 -6.79
CA PHE A 345 18.19 0.96 -7.04
C PHE A 345 16.89 0.69 -7.76
N GLY A 346 15.86 1.45 -7.46
CA GLY A 346 14.60 1.33 -8.16
C GLY A 346 13.85 2.64 -8.23
N GLY A 347 13.06 2.79 -9.28
CA GLY A 347 12.16 3.89 -9.48
C GLY A 347 10.87 3.42 -10.13
N ASN A 348 9.78 4.09 -9.79
CA ASN A 348 8.50 3.91 -10.45
C ASN A 348 7.87 5.27 -10.71
N TYR A 349 7.24 5.41 -11.86
CA TYR A 349 6.37 6.53 -12.20
C TYR A 349 4.97 5.98 -12.43
N THR A 350 3.99 6.55 -11.73
CA THR A 350 2.59 6.14 -11.78
C THR A 350 1.71 7.30 -12.22
N GLU A 351 0.79 7.04 -13.11
CA GLU A 351 -0.33 7.90 -13.47
C GLU A 351 -1.61 7.33 -12.87
N PHE A 352 -2.39 8.20 -12.23
CA PHE A 352 -3.68 7.83 -11.63
C PHE A 352 -4.82 8.07 -12.59
N GLY A 353 -5.76 7.13 -12.63
CA GLY A 353 -7.01 7.27 -13.33
C GLY A 353 -7.85 8.42 -12.76
N LYS A 354 -8.63 9.04 -13.63
CA LYS A 354 -9.50 10.16 -13.27
C LYS A 354 -10.66 9.68 -12.44
N VAL A 355 -10.99 10.43 -11.38
CA VAL A 355 -12.23 10.32 -10.65
C VAL A 355 -12.85 11.70 -10.43
N SER A 356 -14.17 11.80 -10.55
CA SER A 356 -14.91 13.02 -10.29
C SER A 356 -16.16 12.68 -9.51
N GLY A 357 -16.49 13.46 -8.49
CA GLY A 357 -17.68 13.19 -7.69
C GLY A 357 -18.03 14.30 -6.72
N SER A 358 -19.21 14.17 -6.17
CA SER A 358 -19.72 15.08 -5.13
C SER A 358 -19.29 14.59 -3.76
N TRP A 359 -18.69 15.44 -2.96
CA TRP A 359 -18.38 15.12 -1.57
C TRP A 359 -19.64 15.21 -0.73
N THR A 360 -20.14 14.07 -0.28
CA THR A 360 -21.24 14.02 0.66
C THR A 360 -20.78 14.47 2.06
N GLY A 361 -21.59 15.26 2.76
CA GLY A 361 -21.29 15.71 4.11
C GLY A 361 -20.75 17.15 4.22
N VAL A 362 -20.50 17.82 3.11
CA VAL A 362 -20.11 19.24 3.05
C VAL A 362 -21.19 20.02 2.31
N ALA A 363 -21.79 21.02 2.95
CA ALA A 363 -22.79 21.87 2.31
C ALA A 363 -22.19 23.25 1.98
N PRO A 364 -22.38 23.79 0.75
CA PRO A 364 -22.93 23.12 -0.43
C PRO A 364 -22.00 22.02 -0.91
N THR A 365 -22.56 20.91 -1.43
CA THR A 365 -21.83 19.73 -1.88
C THR A 365 -20.98 20.07 -3.10
N PRO A 366 -19.67 20.35 -2.99
CA PRO A 366 -18.86 20.65 -4.13
C PRO A 366 -18.55 19.38 -4.92
N THR A 367 -18.44 19.50 -6.23
CA THR A 367 -17.89 18.44 -7.08
C THR A 367 -16.40 18.65 -7.20
N ALA A 368 -15.62 17.63 -6.86
CA ALA A 368 -14.17 17.63 -7.05
C ALA A 368 -13.78 16.74 -8.23
N ASP A 369 -12.88 17.25 -9.07
CA ASP A 369 -12.26 16.52 -10.17
C ASP A 369 -10.80 16.22 -9.83
N PHE A 370 -10.45 14.93 -9.81
CA PHE A 370 -9.11 14.42 -9.62
C PHE A 370 -8.63 13.88 -10.97
N SER A 371 -7.87 14.67 -11.71
CA SER A 371 -7.36 14.29 -13.02
C SER A 371 -5.91 14.74 -13.20
N GLY A 372 -5.15 14.00 -14.03
CA GLY A 372 -3.74 14.29 -14.30
C GLY A 372 -2.82 14.09 -13.07
N ASN A 373 -3.26 13.29 -12.12
CA ASN A 373 -2.52 13.01 -10.89
C ASN A 373 -1.47 11.93 -11.12
N THR A 374 -0.33 12.08 -10.43
CA THR A 374 0.82 11.22 -10.62
C THR A 374 1.51 10.91 -9.30
N ALA A 375 2.41 9.92 -9.32
CA ALA A 375 3.34 9.69 -8.23
C ALA A 375 4.69 9.20 -8.75
N THR A 376 5.73 9.50 -7.99
CA THR A 376 7.07 8.94 -8.20
C THR A 376 7.50 8.20 -6.95
N THR A 377 8.03 7.00 -7.13
CA THR A 377 8.69 6.24 -6.07
C THR A 377 10.16 6.07 -6.40
N LEU A 378 11.01 6.31 -5.42
CA LEU A 378 12.45 6.02 -5.51
C LEU A 378 12.84 5.14 -4.34
N GLY A 379 13.75 4.20 -4.57
CA GLY A 379 14.20 3.31 -3.54
C GLY A 379 15.62 2.84 -3.72
N LEU A 380 16.22 2.52 -2.57
CA LEU A 380 17.56 1.98 -2.44
C LEU A 380 17.50 0.80 -1.48
N SER A 381 18.21 -0.28 -1.79
CA SER A 381 18.42 -1.36 -0.83
C SER A 381 19.83 -1.91 -0.89
N ILE A 382 20.25 -2.49 0.23
CA ILE A 382 21.43 -3.35 0.33
C ILE A 382 20.95 -4.73 0.72
N SER A 383 21.50 -5.75 0.06
CA SER A 383 21.26 -7.17 0.35
C SER A 383 22.56 -7.91 0.55
N HIS A 384 22.58 -8.84 1.50
CA HIS A 384 23.72 -9.68 1.80
C HIS A 384 23.29 -11.14 2.00
N SER A 385 24.05 -12.05 1.39
CA SER A 385 23.93 -13.51 1.57
C SER A 385 25.12 -13.98 2.39
N PHE A 386 24.89 -14.86 3.38
CA PHE A 386 25.92 -15.33 4.34
C PHE A 386 26.41 -16.72 3.98
#